data_453590eab7f1f1093653e5c50dcc81c3
#
_entry.id   453590eab7f1f1093653e5c50dcc81c3
#
_cell.length_a   1.000
_cell.length_b   1.000
_cell.length_c   1.000
_cell.angle_alpha   90.00
_cell.angle_beta   90.00
_cell.angle_gamma   90.00
#
_symmetry.space_group_name_H-M   'P 1'
#
loop_
_entity.id
_entity.type
_entity.pdbx_description
1 polymer ?
#
loop_
_entity_poly.entity_id
_entity_poly.type
_entity_poly.pdbx_seq_one_letter_code
_entity_poly.pdbx_strand_id
1 'polypeptide(L)'
;VEFALLPMLLKRLRAEAPGIVLVVRRVNYILMPPLLASGEISVGVSYTSDLPANAKRKVLRRSKPKLLRADTVPGALSLDDFCARPHALVSFAGDLSGFIDTELEKLGRKRHVVLAVPQFNGLSTLLAGTDMLATVPDYTAEALTAAGGVRAEDPPLDTPAFELHMAWRGAQDNDPGERWLRSRIQMFFGDPDSL
;
A
#
# COMPACT_ATOMS: atom_id res chain seq x y z
N VAL A 1 -0.19 0.38 -4.00
CA VAL A 1 0.98 0.49 -4.90
C VAL A 1 0.54 0.94 -6.28
N GLU A 2 -0.40 0.23 -6.91
CA GLU A 2 -0.76 0.37 -8.32
C GLU A 2 -1.12 1.81 -8.70
N PHE A 3 -2.18 2.40 -8.15
CA PHE A 3 -2.61 3.74 -8.54
C PHE A 3 -1.72 4.87 -7.97
N ALA A 4 -1.01 4.63 -6.87
CA ALA A 4 -0.23 5.66 -6.19
C ALA A 4 1.21 5.76 -6.73
N LEU A 5 1.88 4.63 -6.98
CA LEU A 5 3.30 4.59 -7.36
C LEU A 5 3.53 4.27 -8.84
N LEU A 6 2.68 3.43 -9.45
CA LEU A 6 2.84 3.01 -10.84
C LEU A 6 2.82 4.15 -11.86
N PRO A 7 2.03 5.23 -11.73
CA PRO A 7 2.00 6.30 -12.73
C PRO A 7 3.37 6.94 -12.98
N MET A 8 4.16 7.15 -11.95
CA MET A 8 5.51 7.72 -12.08
C MET A 8 6.46 6.76 -12.81
N LEU A 9 6.44 5.49 -12.43
CA LEU A 9 7.22 4.44 -13.10
C LEU A 9 6.81 4.31 -14.57
N LEU A 10 5.51 4.25 -14.87
CA LEU A 10 5.01 4.08 -16.23
C LEU A 10 5.44 5.22 -17.16
N LYS A 11 5.37 6.47 -16.68
CA LYS A 11 5.84 7.63 -17.44
C LYS A 11 7.30 7.47 -17.86
N ARG A 12 8.15 6.97 -16.97
CA ARG A 12 9.56 6.75 -17.22
C ARG A 12 9.80 5.58 -18.16
N LEU A 13 9.14 4.46 -17.96
CA LEU A 13 9.24 3.28 -18.82
C LEU A 13 8.85 3.61 -20.26
N ARG A 14 7.80 4.42 -20.48
CA ARG A 14 7.39 4.85 -21.82
C ARG A 14 8.43 5.72 -22.51
N ALA A 15 9.19 6.50 -21.78
CA ALA A 15 10.26 7.33 -22.31
C ALA A 15 11.56 6.54 -22.63
N GLU A 16 11.95 5.64 -21.73
CA GLU A 16 13.23 4.91 -21.83
C GLU A 16 13.13 3.63 -22.67
N ALA A 17 11.98 2.97 -22.64
CA ALA A 17 11.78 1.67 -23.28
C ALA A 17 10.36 1.56 -23.88
N PRO A 18 10.04 2.31 -24.93
CA PRO A 18 8.69 2.40 -25.50
C PRO A 18 8.15 1.07 -26.05
N GLY A 19 9.04 0.10 -26.35
CA GLY A 19 8.68 -1.23 -26.83
C GLY A 19 8.29 -2.23 -25.74
N ILE A 20 8.47 -1.88 -24.46
CA ILE A 20 8.10 -2.79 -23.35
C ILE A 20 6.59 -2.82 -23.18
N VAL A 21 6.04 -4.03 -23.06
CA VAL A 21 4.68 -4.29 -22.60
C VAL A 21 4.73 -4.63 -21.12
N LEU A 22 4.14 -3.77 -20.28
CA LEU A 22 4.03 -4.00 -18.85
C LEU A 22 2.65 -4.59 -18.54
N VAL A 23 2.63 -5.79 -17.95
CA VAL A 23 1.41 -6.42 -17.44
C VAL A 23 1.42 -6.35 -15.93
N VAL A 24 0.45 -5.62 -15.35
CA VAL A 24 0.30 -5.50 -13.91
C VAL A 24 -0.79 -6.46 -13.46
N ARG A 25 -0.42 -7.39 -12.58
CA ARG A 25 -1.34 -8.34 -11.97
C ARG A 25 -1.57 -7.95 -10.51
N ARG A 26 -2.81 -7.93 -10.13
CA ARG A 26 -3.17 -7.74 -8.74
C ARG A 26 -3.01 -9.06 -7.98
N VAL A 27 -2.13 -9.06 -7.01
CA VAL A 27 -1.85 -10.20 -6.15
C VAL A 27 -1.83 -9.77 -4.69
N ASN A 28 -2.14 -10.69 -3.79
CA ASN A 28 -1.98 -10.51 -2.35
C ASN A 28 -0.79 -11.32 -1.83
N TYR A 29 -0.54 -11.26 -0.54
CA TYR A 29 0.53 -12.00 0.13
C TYR A 29 0.40 -13.52 0.02
N ILE A 30 -0.81 -14.06 -0.20
CA ILE A 30 -1.06 -15.50 -0.39
C ILE A 30 -0.69 -15.94 -1.81
N LEU A 31 -1.07 -15.15 -2.81
CA LEU A 31 -0.91 -15.50 -4.22
C LEU A 31 0.47 -15.15 -4.78
N MET A 32 1.14 -14.16 -4.22
CA MET A 32 2.44 -13.70 -4.75
C MET A 32 3.52 -14.78 -4.69
N PRO A 33 3.72 -15.53 -3.59
CA PRO A 33 4.77 -16.55 -3.52
C PRO A 33 4.66 -17.63 -4.60
N PRO A 34 3.54 -18.31 -4.83
CA PRO A 34 3.43 -19.31 -5.89
C PRO A 34 3.58 -18.73 -7.29
N LEU A 35 3.10 -17.51 -7.56
CA LEU A 35 3.25 -16.88 -8.86
C LEU A 35 4.70 -16.45 -9.16
N LEU A 36 5.45 -16.06 -8.14
CA LEU A 36 6.89 -15.84 -8.25
C LEU A 36 7.62 -17.17 -8.51
N ALA A 37 7.28 -18.22 -7.75
CA ALA A 37 7.93 -19.52 -7.89
C ALA A 37 7.72 -20.13 -9.29
N SER A 38 6.50 -20.03 -9.86
CA SER A 38 6.19 -20.51 -11.21
C SER A 38 6.76 -19.60 -12.31
N GLY A 39 7.08 -18.35 -12.00
CA GLY A 39 7.52 -17.36 -12.99
C GLY A 39 6.40 -16.70 -13.78
N GLU A 40 5.16 -16.86 -13.34
CA GLU A 40 4.03 -16.14 -13.93
C GLU A 40 4.10 -14.63 -13.67
N ILE A 41 4.81 -14.22 -12.63
CA ILE A 41 5.22 -12.84 -12.40
C ILE A 41 6.74 -12.78 -12.27
N SER A 42 7.36 -11.77 -12.87
CA SER A 42 8.81 -11.55 -12.80
C SER A 42 9.20 -10.78 -11.53
N VAL A 43 8.38 -9.84 -11.12
CA VAL A 43 8.60 -8.99 -9.94
C VAL A 43 7.29 -8.86 -9.16
N GLY A 44 7.37 -9.04 -7.85
CA GLY A 44 6.28 -8.75 -6.90
C GLY A 44 6.62 -7.53 -6.05
N VAL A 45 5.63 -6.67 -5.79
CA VAL A 45 5.76 -5.55 -4.85
C VAL A 45 4.67 -5.68 -3.79
N SER A 46 5.07 -5.89 -2.54
CA SER A 46 4.14 -6.22 -1.45
C SER A 46 4.76 -5.93 -0.08
N TYR A 47 3.93 -5.99 0.95
CA TYR A 47 4.34 -5.95 2.36
C TYR A 47 4.65 -7.33 2.95
N THR A 48 4.58 -8.39 2.17
CA THR A 48 4.81 -9.74 2.68
C THR A 48 6.30 -10.01 2.95
N SER A 49 6.56 -10.68 4.05
CA SER A 49 7.86 -11.28 4.38
C SER A 49 7.93 -12.76 4.00
N ASP A 50 6.81 -13.38 3.70
CA ASP A 50 6.70 -14.81 3.40
C ASP A 50 6.91 -15.04 1.91
N LEU A 51 8.12 -15.49 1.55
CA LEU A 51 8.58 -15.64 0.18
C LEU A 51 9.13 -17.05 -0.03
N PRO A 52 9.10 -17.58 -1.28
CA PRO A 52 9.76 -18.83 -1.61
C PRO A 52 11.26 -18.80 -1.27
N ALA A 53 11.83 -19.95 -0.88
CA ALA A 53 13.24 -20.05 -0.50
C ALA A 53 14.22 -19.60 -1.60
N ASN A 54 13.83 -19.68 -2.87
CA ASN A 54 14.59 -19.24 -4.03
C ASN A 54 14.30 -17.80 -4.46
N ALA A 55 13.47 -17.06 -3.73
CA ALA A 55 13.21 -15.65 -4.00
C ALA A 55 14.28 -14.76 -3.35
N LYS A 56 14.59 -13.67 -4.03
CA LYS A 56 15.33 -12.54 -3.49
C LYS A 56 14.37 -11.40 -3.19
N ARG A 57 14.72 -10.56 -2.23
CA ARG A 57 13.93 -9.38 -1.88
C ARG A 57 14.81 -8.18 -1.61
N LYS A 58 14.21 -7.01 -1.78
CA LYS A 58 14.79 -5.72 -1.40
C LYS A 58 13.71 -4.85 -0.78
N VAL A 59 14.03 -4.20 0.32
CA VAL A 59 13.16 -3.14 0.87
C VAL A 59 13.17 -1.98 -0.11
N LEU A 60 12.00 -1.52 -0.48
CA LEU A 60 11.81 -0.33 -1.31
C LEU A 60 11.66 0.90 -0.42
N ARG A 61 10.72 0.86 0.52
CA ARG A 61 10.47 1.96 1.43
C ARG A 61 9.89 1.49 2.75
N ARG A 62 10.07 2.31 3.77
CA ARG A 62 9.33 2.21 5.03
C ARG A 62 8.15 3.16 4.98
N SER A 63 7.01 2.68 5.37
CA SER A 63 5.73 3.36 5.30
C SER A 63 5.08 3.38 6.66
N LYS A 64 4.47 4.50 7.02
CA LYS A 64 3.59 4.59 8.18
C LYS A 64 2.14 4.74 7.73
N PRO A 65 1.17 4.25 8.50
CA PRO A 65 -0.22 4.49 8.19
C PRO A 65 -0.59 5.96 8.37
N LYS A 66 -1.51 6.43 7.54
CA LYS A 66 -2.17 7.72 7.67
C LYS A 66 -3.67 7.51 7.78
N LEU A 67 -4.32 8.35 8.55
CA LEU A 67 -5.76 8.42 8.67
C LEU A 67 -6.31 9.34 7.58
N LEU A 68 -7.30 8.86 6.85
CA LEU A 68 -8.07 9.64 5.87
C LEU A 68 -9.46 9.94 6.41
N ARG A 69 -9.93 11.16 6.17
CA ARG A 69 -11.31 11.59 6.40
C ARG A 69 -11.72 12.69 5.43
N ALA A 70 -13.02 12.77 5.14
CA ALA A 70 -13.59 13.74 4.20
C ALA A 70 -14.19 14.98 4.90
N ASP A 71 -14.35 14.96 6.24
CA ASP A 71 -14.91 16.07 6.98
C ASP A 71 -13.95 17.28 7.07
N THR A 72 -14.51 18.44 7.35
CA THR A 72 -13.79 19.70 7.48
C THR A 72 -13.57 20.12 8.94
N VAL A 73 -13.86 19.24 9.90
CA VAL A 73 -13.68 19.52 11.33
C VAL A 73 -12.19 19.80 11.60
N PRO A 74 -11.84 20.98 12.14
CA PRO A 74 -10.44 21.35 12.36
C PRO A 74 -9.79 20.51 13.46
N GLY A 75 -8.46 20.45 13.43
CA GLY A 75 -7.65 19.72 14.42
C GLY A 75 -7.50 18.24 14.14
N ALA A 76 -6.62 17.61 14.91
CA ALA A 76 -6.41 16.16 14.87
C ALA A 76 -7.53 15.42 15.61
N LEU A 77 -7.84 14.23 15.14
CA LEU A 77 -8.86 13.38 15.75
C LEU A 77 -8.35 12.80 17.07
N SER A 78 -9.19 12.81 18.12
CA SER A 78 -8.87 12.09 19.37
C SER A 78 -8.98 10.57 19.19
N LEU A 79 -8.33 9.80 20.08
CA LEU A 79 -8.46 8.34 20.06
C LEU A 79 -9.92 7.90 20.34
N ASP A 80 -10.63 8.64 21.19
CA ASP A 80 -12.03 8.34 21.49
C ASP A 80 -12.92 8.54 20.26
N ASP A 81 -12.77 9.64 19.54
CA ASP A 81 -13.50 9.90 18.30
C ASP A 81 -13.12 8.90 17.20
N PHE A 82 -11.83 8.55 17.10
CA PHE A 82 -11.37 7.52 16.18
C PHE A 82 -12.04 6.18 16.42
N CYS A 83 -12.16 5.75 17.68
CA CYS A 83 -12.83 4.49 18.03
C CYS A 83 -14.35 4.54 17.86
N ALA A 84 -14.96 5.72 18.08
CA ALA A 84 -16.41 5.90 18.01
C ALA A 84 -16.95 6.00 16.58
N ARG A 85 -16.16 6.53 15.65
CA ARG A 85 -16.57 6.75 14.25
C ARG A 85 -16.52 5.45 13.45
N PRO A 86 -17.36 5.33 12.38
CA PRO A 86 -17.33 4.17 11.48
C PRO A 86 -16.06 4.16 10.62
N HIS A 87 -15.56 2.97 10.31
CA HIS A 87 -14.36 2.79 9.49
C HIS A 87 -14.62 2.03 8.20
N ALA A 88 -14.00 2.49 7.12
CA ALA A 88 -13.77 1.71 5.91
C ALA A 88 -12.40 1.03 5.99
N LEU A 89 -12.37 -0.27 5.80
CA LEU A 89 -11.15 -1.09 5.77
C LEU A 89 -10.86 -1.54 4.35
N VAL A 90 -9.59 -1.48 3.95
CA VAL A 90 -9.15 -2.12 2.71
C VAL A 90 -8.65 -3.51 3.02
N SER A 91 -9.43 -4.52 2.65
CA SER A 91 -9.10 -5.93 2.77
C SER A 91 -9.38 -6.66 1.47
N PHE A 92 -8.36 -7.34 0.95
CA PHE A 92 -8.50 -8.15 -0.25
C PHE A 92 -9.38 -9.39 -0.04
N ALA A 93 -9.35 -9.96 1.17
CA ALA A 93 -10.08 -11.17 1.53
C ALA A 93 -11.47 -10.88 2.13
N GLY A 94 -11.79 -9.60 2.38
CA GLY A 94 -13.05 -9.20 3.03
C GLY A 94 -12.99 -9.28 4.56
N ASP A 95 -11.78 -9.32 5.14
CA ASP A 95 -11.62 -9.26 6.59
C ASP A 95 -12.19 -7.95 7.14
N LEU A 96 -12.73 -7.99 8.35
CA LEU A 96 -13.22 -6.82 9.08
C LEU A 96 -12.26 -6.37 10.19
N SER A 97 -11.08 -6.96 10.25
CA SER A 97 -10.00 -6.59 11.15
C SER A 97 -8.66 -6.53 10.41
N GLY A 98 -7.71 -5.77 10.94
CA GLY A 98 -6.38 -5.62 10.37
C GLY A 98 -5.38 -5.12 11.42
N PHE A 99 -4.21 -4.68 10.98
CA PHE A 99 -3.12 -4.30 11.91
C PHE A 99 -3.50 -3.16 12.88
N ILE A 100 -4.36 -2.23 12.48
CA ILE A 100 -4.88 -1.18 13.39
C ILE A 100 -5.67 -1.78 14.54
N ASP A 101 -6.42 -2.84 14.27
CA ASP A 101 -7.21 -3.53 15.30
C ASP A 101 -6.30 -4.20 16.31
N THR A 102 -5.18 -4.77 15.87
CA THR A 102 -4.13 -5.32 16.75
C THR A 102 -3.51 -4.24 17.63
N GLU A 103 -3.23 -3.04 17.10
CA GLU A 103 -2.68 -1.93 17.89
C GLU A 103 -3.71 -1.37 18.88
N LEU A 104 -4.98 -1.26 18.49
CA LEU A 104 -6.05 -0.85 19.38
C LEU A 104 -6.27 -1.85 20.52
N GLU A 105 -6.18 -3.16 20.24
CA GLU A 105 -6.33 -4.22 21.25
C GLU A 105 -5.27 -4.10 22.36
N LYS A 106 -4.02 -3.74 22.01
CA LYS A 106 -2.97 -3.46 23.02
C LYS A 106 -3.34 -2.33 23.98
N LEU A 107 -4.20 -1.41 23.53
CA LEU A 107 -4.71 -0.28 24.33
C LEU A 107 -6.04 -0.59 25.01
N GLY A 108 -6.54 -1.84 24.90
CA GLY A 108 -7.87 -2.20 25.37
C GLY A 108 -9.01 -1.51 24.63
N ARG A 109 -8.77 -1.10 23.38
CA ARG A 109 -9.70 -0.34 22.53
C ARG A 109 -10.12 -1.15 21.31
N LYS A 110 -11.18 -0.72 20.67
CA LYS A 110 -11.67 -1.27 19.40
C LYS A 110 -12.29 -0.17 18.55
N ARG A 111 -12.37 -0.39 17.26
CA ARG A 111 -13.10 0.47 16.30
C ARG A 111 -14.25 -0.30 15.67
N HIS A 112 -15.10 0.39 14.96
CA HIS A 112 -16.23 -0.18 14.27
C HIS A 112 -16.02 -0.14 12.75
N VAL A 113 -15.66 -1.27 12.16
CA VAL A 113 -15.53 -1.40 10.70
C VAL A 113 -16.92 -1.66 10.12
N VAL A 114 -17.41 -0.75 9.27
CA VAL A 114 -18.74 -0.82 8.66
C VAL A 114 -18.67 -1.14 7.16
N LEU A 115 -17.47 -1.03 6.57
CA LEU A 115 -17.24 -1.26 5.14
C LEU A 115 -15.88 -1.92 4.95
N ALA A 116 -15.83 -3.02 4.21
CA ALA A 116 -14.61 -3.59 3.69
C ALA A 116 -14.60 -3.51 2.16
N VAL A 117 -13.53 -2.96 1.59
CA VAL A 117 -13.36 -2.86 0.13
C VAL A 117 -12.04 -3.48 -0.30
N PRO A 118 -11.97 -4.09 -1.49
CA PRO A 118 -10.77 -4.80 -1.90
C PRO A 118 -9.64 -3.90 -2.41
N GLN A 119 -9.85 -2.58 -2.52
CA GLN A 119 -8.89 -1.65 -3.16
C GLN A 119 -8.88 -0.30 -2.48
N PHE A 120 -7.73 0.40 -2.57
CA PHE A 120 -7.58 1.78 -2.09
C PHE A 120 -8.15 2.83 -3.04
N ASN A 121 -8.11 2.57 -4.36
CA ASN A 121 -8.67 3.50 -5.34
C ASN A 121 -10.18 3.65 -5.13
N GLY A 122 -10.66 4.86 -5.18
CA GLY A 122 -12.07 5.16 -4.89
C GLY A 122 -12.40 5.43 -3.43
N LEU A 123 -11.48 5.25 -2.47
CA LEU A 123 -11.73 5.58 -1.06
C LEU A 123 -12.14 7.03 -0.85
N SER A 124 -11.54 7.99 -1.56
CA SER A 124 -11.95 9.40 -1.46
C SER A 124 -13.42 9.60 -1.81
N THR A 125 -13.90 8.92 -2.86
CA THR A 125 -15.33 8.97 -3.25
C THR A 125 -16.22 8.26 -2.23
N LEU A 126 -15.78 7.15 -1.66
CA LEU A 126 -16.55 6.40 -0.64
C LEU A 126 -16.64 7.15 0.68
N LEU A 127 -15.60 7.89 1.05
CA LEU A 127 -15.59 8.70 2.27
C LEU A 127 -16.34 10.03 2.10
N ALA A 128 -16.45 10.55 0.88
CA ALA A 128 -17.08 11.84 0.60
C ALA A 128 -18.50 11.90 1.14
N GLY A 129 -18.80 12.97 1.91
CA GLY A 129 -20.12 13.18 2.50
C GLY A 129 -20.48 12.22 3.64
N THR A 130 -19.52 11.44 4.15
CA THR A 130 -19.70 10.54 5.29
C THR A 130 -18.82 10.95 6.47
N ASP A 131 -19.11 10.38 7.64
CA ASP A 131 -18.27 10.46 8.83
C ASP A 131 -17.25 9.33 8.92
N MET A 132 -17.18 8.46 7.90
CA MET A 132 -16.27 7.31 7.90
C MET A 132 -14.80 7.75 7.87
N LEU A 133 -13.99 6.91 8.50
CA LEU A 133 -12.53 6.99 8.54
C LEU A 133 -11.92 5.84 7.73
N ALA A 134 -10.75 6.05 7.15
CA ALA A 134 -9.95 4.96 6.58
C ALA A 134 -8.48 5.14 6.96
N THR A 135 -7.80 4.05 7.29
CA THR A 135 -6.35 4.05 7.55
C THR A 135 -5.65 3.36 6.38
N VAL A 136 -4.69 4.06 5.78
CA VAL A 136 -4.02 3.64 4.54
C VAL A 136 -2.50 3.91 4.64
N PRO A 137 -1.67 3.28 3.81
CA PRO A 137 -0.25 3.65 3.69
C PRO A 137 -0.06 5.13 3.33
N ASP A 138 1.02 5.75 3.80
CA ASP A 138 1.36 7.17 3.56
C ASP A 138 1.32 7.55 2.07
N TYR A 139 2.02 6.82 1.20
CA TYR A 139 2.02 7.09 -0.25
C TYR A 139 0.62 6.94 -0.89
N THR A 140 -0.23 6.10 -0.30
CA THR A 140 -1.64 5.96 -0.72
C THR A 140 -2.44 7.19 -0.29
N ALA A 141 -2.20 7.65 0.95
CA ALA A 141 -2.82 8.87 1.46
C ALA A 141 -2.45 10.09 0.63
N GLU A 142 -1.17 10.24 0.26
CA GLU A 142 -0.68 11.30 -0.63
C GLU A 142 -1.43 11.31 -1.97
N ALA A 143 -1.53 10.15 -2.63
CA ALA A 143 -2.21 10.04 -3.92
C ALA A 143 -3.71 10.35 -3.82
N LEU A 144 -4.39 9.89 -2.76
CA LEU A 144 -5.82 10.16 -2.55
C LEU A 144 -6.08 11.62 -2.19
N THR A 145 -5.23 12.22 -1.37
CA THR A 145 -5.31 13.65 -1.01
C THR A 145 -5.07 14.55 -2.22
N ALA A 146 -4.09 14.21 -3.05
CA ALA A 146 -3.81 14.93 -4.30
C ALA A 146 -4.98 14.87 -5.28
N ALA A 147 -5.76 13.77 -5.29
CA ALA A 147 -6.98 13.65 -6.07
C ALA A 147 -8.14 14.48 -5.52
N GLY A 148 -8.05 14.93 -4.27
CA GLY A 148 -9.04 15.77 -3.59
C GLY A 148 -10.16 14.99 -2.88
N GLY A 149 -10.95 15.73 -2.10
CA GLY A 149 -12.13 15.21 -1.40
C GLY A 149 -11.83 14.53 -0.05
N VAL A 150 -10.57 14.33 0.30
CA VAL A 150 -10.12 13.79 1.60
C VAL A 150 -8.89 14.53 2.09
N ARG A 151 -8.69 14.53 3.39
CA ARG A 151 -7.45 14.97 4.03
C ARG A 151 -6.79 13.81 4.77
N ALA A 152 -5.47 13.90 4.92
CA ALA A 152 -4.67 12.93 5.64
C ALA A 152 -4.08 13.54 6.92
N GLU A 153 -4.06 12.75 7.97
CA GLU A 153 -3.41 13.09 9.24
C GLU A 153 -2.81 11.84 9.89
N ASP A 154 -2.03 12.02 10.95
CA ASP A 154 -1.55 10.87 11.71
C ASP A 154 -2.70 10.21 12.50
N PRO A 155 -2.77 8.87 12.56
CA PRO A 155 -3.72 8.19 13.42
C PRO A 155 -3.46 8.58 14.89
N PRO A 156 -4.51 8.68 15.74
CA PRO A 156 -4.34 9.08 17.15
C PRO A 156 -3.86 7.92 18.05
N LEU A 157 -3.05 7.04 17.52
CA LEU A 157 -2.39 5.94 18.22
C LEU A 157 -1.02 5.69 17.60
N ASP A 158 -0.08 5.18 18.39
CA ASP A 158 1.21 4.79 17.85
C ASP A 158 1.05 3.56 16.95
N THR A 159 1.63 3.61 15.78
CA THR A 159 1.56 2.54 14.80
C THR A 159 2.95 2.22 14.29
N PRO A 160 3.32 0.92 14.24
CA PRO A 160 4.60 0.53 13.70
C PRO A 160 4.71 0.88 12.21
N ALA A 161 5.92 1.23 11.79
CA ALA A 161 6.23 1.30 10.37
C ALA A 161 6.27 -0.10 9.76
N PHE A 162 5.87 -0.20 8.51
CA PHE A 162 5.94 -1.44 7.74
C PHE A 162 6.75 -1.25 6.47
N GLU A 163 7.36 -2.33 5.96
CA GLU A 163 8.27 -2.27 4.84
C GLU A 163 7.59 -2.76 3.56
N LEU A 164 7.59 -1.91 2.52
CA LEU A 164 7.25 -2.32 1.17
C LEU A 164 8.47 -2.98 0.54
N HIS A 165 8.33 -4.21 0.09
CA HIS A 165 9.39 -4.98 -0.53
C HIS A 165 9.14 -5.18 -2.01
N MET A 166 10.23 -5.26 -2.77
CA MET A 166 10.28 -5.85 -4.09
C MET A 166 10.86 -7.25 -3.96
N ALA A 167 10.24 -8.24 -4.61
CA ALA A 167 10.69 -9.62 -4.62
C ALA A 167 10.76 -10.17 -6.05
N TRP A 168 11.72 -11.06 -6.32
CA TRP A 168 11.92 -11.71 -7.62
C TRP A 168 12.58 -13.08 -7.45
N ARG A 169 12.54 -13.92 -8.48
CA ARG A 169 13.24 -15.21 -8.46
C ARG A 169 14.75 -15.02 -8.51
N GLY A 170 15.48 -15.76 -7.68
CA GLY A 170 16.94 -15.75 -7.68
C GLY A 170 17.56 -16.12 -9.04
N ALA A 171 16.93 -17.01 -9.79
CA ALA A 171 17.39 -17.39 -11.14
C ALA A 171 17.39 -16.23 -12.14
N GLN A 172 16.56 -15.19 -11.91
CA GLN A 172 16.49 -13.99 -12.76
C GLN A 172 17.32 -12.81 -12.23
N ASP A 173 18.10 -13.05 -11.18
CA ASP A 173 18.87 -12.00 -10.52
C ASP A 173 19.84 -11.29 -11.46
N ASN A 174 20.50 -12.06 -12.33
CA ASN A 174 21.51 -11.55 -13.25
C ASN A 174 20.98 -11.26 -14.67
N ASP A 175 19.69 -11.46 -14.93
CA ASP A 175 19.10 -11.09 -16.22
C ASP A 175 19.15 -9.57 -16.41
N PRO A 176 19.73 -9.05 -17.51
CA PRO A 176 19.93 -7.62 -17.71
C PRO A 176 18.62 -6.83 -17.79
N GLY A 177 17.59 -7.36 -18.46
CA GLY A 177 16.29 -6.73 -18.62
C GLY A 177 15.54 -6.64 -17.29
N GLU A 178 15.53 -7.75 -16.55
CA GLU A 178 14.92 -7.83 -15.21
C GLU A 178 15.65 -6.91 -14.20
N ARG A 179 16.98 -6.84 -14.25
CA ARG A 179 17.77 -5.93 -13.41
C ARG A 179 17.45 -4.47 -13.73
N TRP A 180 17.34 -4.14 -15.01
CA TRP A 180 16.97 -2.79 -15.44
C TRP A 180 15.57 -2.43 -14.91
N LEU A 181 14.57 -3.29 -15.08
CA LEU A 181 13.22 -3.08 -14.57
C LEU A 181 13.22 -2.89 -13.04
N ARG A 182 13.90 -3.77 -12.31
CA ARG A 182 14.02 -3.66 -10.85
C ARG A 182 14.68 -2.36 -10.40
N SER A 183 15.69 -1.88 -11.14
CA SER A 183 16.33 -0.60 -10.84
C SER A 183 15.36 0.58 -10.99
N ARG A 184 14.45 0.53 -11.98
CA ARG A 184 13.42 1.54 -12.18
C ARG A 184 12.34 1.48 -11.10
N ILE A 185 11.89 0.27 -10.74
CA ILE A 185 10.98 0.07 -9.61
C ILE A 185 11.58 0.65 -8.33
N GLN A 186 12.84 0.36 -8.04
CA GLN A 186 13.51 0.89 -6.86
C GLN A 186 13.56 2.43 -6.87
N MET A 187 13.87 3.04 -8.01
CA MET A 187 13.98 4.49 -8.14
C MET A 187 12.64 5.21 -7.89
N PHE A 188 11.52 4.62 -8.32
CA PHE A 188 10.21 5.28 -8.26
C PHE A 188 9.32 4.81 -7.11
N PHE A 189 9.56 3.61 -6.58
CA PHE A 189 8.81 3.07 -5.45
C PHE A 189 9.62 3.11 -4.15
N GLY A 190 10.92 3.36 -4.25
CA GLY A 190 11.80 3.49 -3.10
C GLY A 190 11.52 4.75 -2.28
N ASP A 191 12.10 4.78 -1.09
CA ASP A 191 12.08 5.96 -0.24
C ASP A 191 12.91 7.07 -0.90
N PRO A 192 12.36 8.29 -1.07
CA PRO A 192 13.11 9.42 -1.63
C PRO A 192 14.41 9.71 -0.87
N ASP A 193 14.44 9.42 0.43
CA ASP A 193 15.60 9.67 1.31
C ASP A 193 16.64 8.53 1.27
N SER A 194 16.41 7.46 0.51
CA SER A 194 17.30 6.28 0.40
C SER A 194 18.13 6.23 -0.89
N LEU A 195 18.12 7.29 -1.68
CA LEU A 195 18.89 7.41 -2.94
C LEU A 195 20.20 8.14 -2.76
#